data_a2b10e7978aff842e7d2a6a18317013c
#
_entry.id   a2b10e7978aff842e7d2a6a18317013c
#
_cell.length_a   1.000
_cell.length_b   1.000
_cell.length_c   1.000
_cell.angle_alpha   90.00
_cell.angle_beta   90.00
_cell.angle_gamma   90.00
#
_symmetry.space_group_name_H-M   'P 1'
#
loop_
_entity.id
_entity.type
_entity.pdbx_description
1 polymer ?
#
loop_
_entity_poly.entity_id
_entity_poly.type
_entity_poly.pdbx_seq_one_letter_code
_entity_poly.pdbx_strand_id
1 'polypeptide(L)'
;PLYHIFGFNTNMMLGMRVGACNVLIPNPRDLPGMLKELSGLKFHTFPAVNTLFNALANHPDFGLVDWRNLLISVGGGMAVQQATAKLWLEKTGCGICEGYGLSETSPTVSCNPTDSNAYTGTIGLPLPNTEMCLLDDDGREVPAGTPGEIAVRGPQVMAGYWQRPDETAKVMTADGFFRTGDIGTVDTC
;
A
#
# COMPACT_ATOMS: atom_id res chain seq x y z
N PRO A 1 -7.99 -1.74 -9.37
CA PRO A 1 -9.36 -2.27 -9.50
C PRO A 1 -10.12 -2.12 -8.18
N LEU A 2 -11.40 -1.65 -8.23
CA LEU A 2 -12.22 -1.43 -7.03
C LEU A 2 -12.64 -2.72 -6.31
N TYR A 3 -12.53 -3.87 -6.92
CA TYR A 3 -12.76 -5.15 -6.24
C TYR A 3 -11.57 -5.60 -5.39
N HIS A 4 -10.40 -4.99 -5.55
CA HIS A 4 -9.25 -5.21 -4.69
C HIS A 4 -9.31 -4.24 -3.51
N ILE A 5 -9.12 -4.73 -2.29
CA ILE A 5 -9.28 -3.92 -1.06
C ILE A 5 -8.42 -2.65 -1.06
N PHE A 6 -7.23 -2.69 -1.65
CA PHE A 6 -6.35 -1.52 -1.79
C PHE A 6 -7.07 -0.39 -2.57
N GLY A 7 -7.54 -0.66 -3.79
CA GLY A 7 -8.26 0.34 -4.59
C GLY A 7 -9.61 0.73 -3.97
N PHE A 8 -10.31 -0.23 -3.38
CA PHE A 8 -11.59 0.02 -2.72
C PHE A 8 -11.43 1.01 -1.55
N ASN A 9 -10.48 0.77 -0.68
CA ASN A 9 -10.31 1.60 0.52
C ASN A 9 -9.59 2.91 0.23
N THR A 10 -8.42 2.88 -0.42
CA THR A 10 -7.59 4.08 -0.64
C THR A 10 -8.19 5.08 -1.62
N ASN A 11 -9.08 4.64 -2.52
CA ASN A 11 -9.77 5.54 -3.45
C ASN A 11 -11.25 5.71 -3.08
N MET A 12 -12.04 4.63 -3.17
CA MET A 12 -13.48 4.78 -3.08
C MET A 12 -13.92 5.17 -1.67
N MET A 13 -13.55 4.42 -0.63
CA MET A 13 -13.99 4.71 0.74
C MET A 13 -13.41 6.02 1.27
N LEU A 14 -12.10 6.23 1.09
CA LEU A 14 -11.45 7.48 1.49
C LEU A 14 -12.03 8.67 0.71
N GLY A 15 -12.17 8.53 -0.61
CA GLY A 15 -12.75 9.56 -1.46
C GLY A 15 -14.17 9.94 -1.01
N MET A 16 -15.03 8.96 -0.73
CA MET A 16 -16.37 9.21 -0.20
C MET A 16 -16.33 9.91 1.18
N ARG A 17 -15.39 9.52 2.05
CA ARG A 17 -15.24 10.09 3.40
C ARG A 17 -14.87 11.58 3.38
N VAL A 18 -14.07 12.01 2.39
CA VAL A 18 -13.57 13.39 2.28
C VAL A 18 -14.28 14.20 1.18
N GLY A 19 -15.26 13.64 0.49
CA GLY A 19 -15.97 14.30 -0.60
C GLY A 19 -15.15 14.48 -1.87
N ALA A 20 -14.16 13.60 -2.12
CA ALA A 20 -13.32 13.65 -3.31
C ALA A 20 -14.01 13.01 -4.52
N CYS A 21 -13.66 13.49 -5.70
CA CYS A 21 -14.05 12.87 -6.98
C CYS A 21 -13.10 11.70 -7.30
N ASN A 22 -13.65 10.51 -7.48
CA ASN A 22 -12.91 9.36 -7.95
C ASN A 22 -13.08 9.20 -9.46
N VAL A 23 -11.98 9.25 -10.21
CA VAL A 23 -11.96 8.98 -11.64
C VAL A 23 -11.64 7.51 -11.86
N LEU A 24 -12.56 6.80 -12.52
CA LEU A 24 -12.42 5.37 -12.78
C LEU A 24 -11.89 5.15 -14.20
N ILE A 25 -10.74 4.50 -14.30
CA ILE A 25 -10.13 4.10 -15.58
C ILE A 25 -10.40 2.60 -15.80
N PRO A 26 -11.29 2.26 -16.74
CA PRO A 26 -11.76 0.87 -16.88
C PRO A 26 -10.68 -0.12 -17.29
N ASN A 27 -9.73 0.31 -18.12
CA ASN A 27 -8.66 -0.54 -18.64
C ASN A 27 -7.27 0.01 -18.30
N PRO A 28 -6.69 -0.34 -17.15
CA PRO A 28 -5.35 0.15 -16.77
C PRO A 28 -4.20 -0.48 -17.58
N ARG A 29 -4.49 -1.45 -18.46
CA ARG A 29 -3.49 -2.04 -19.37
C ARG A 29 -3.35 -1.25 -20.66
N ASP A 30 -4.32 -0.45 -21.01
CA ASP A 30 -4.24 0.52 -22.11
C ASP A 30 -3.55 1.80 -21.60
N LEU A 31 -2.23 1.78 -21.55
CA LEU A 31 -1.43 2.90 -21.06
C LEU A 31 -1.64 4.18 -21.88
N PRO A 32 -1.65 4.15 -23.24
CA PRO A 32 -1.95 5.34 -24.04
C PRO A 32 -3.33 5.94 -23.72
N GLY A 33 -4.37 5.10 -23.62
CA GLY A 33 -5.72 5.54 -23.25
C GLY A 33 -5.75 6.11 -21.84
N MET A 34 -5.09 5.48 -20.88
CA MET A 34 -4.98 5.98 -19.52
C MET A 34 -4.27 7.34 -19.44
N LEU A 35 -3.16 7.53 -20.11
CA LEU A 35 -2.42 8.79 -20.13
C LEU A 35 -3.24 9.90 -20.81
N LYS A 36 -3.95 9.57 -21.87
CA LYS A 36 -4.88 10.49 -22.53
C LYS A 36 -6.00 10.96 -21.60
N GLU A 37 -6.61 10.04 -20.83
CA GLU A 37 -7.60 10.41 -19.81
C GLU A 37 -7.00 11.29 -18.71
N LEU A 38 -5.85 10.88 -18.15
CA LEU A 38 -5.17 11.65 -17.12
C LEU A 38 -4.76 13.05 -17.57
N SER A 39 -4.43 13.24 -18.85
CA SER A 39 -4.01 14.54 -19.39
C SER A 39 -5.11 15.63 -19.29
N GLY A 40 -6.37 15.23 -19.23
CA GLY A 40 -7.52 16.14 -19.06
C GLY A 40 -7.88 16.45 -17.61
N LEU A 41 -7.15 15.89 -16.64
CA LEU A 41 -7.54 15.91 -15.23
C LEU A 41 -6.55 16.70 -14.37
N LYS A 42 -7.09 17.29 -13.29
CA LYS A 42 -6.29 17.77 -12.15
C LYS A 42 -6.55 16.84 -10.98
N PHE A 43 -5.64 15.93 -10.72
CA PHE A 43 -5.76 14.96 -9.64
C PHE A 43 -4.67 15.12 -8.59
N HIS A 44 -4.97 14.75 -7.36
CA HIS A 44 -4.12 14.98 -6.20
C HIS A 44 -3.54 13.69 -5.63
N THR A 45 -4.18 12.56 -5.90
CA THR A 45 -3.75 11.26 -5.39
C THR A 45 -3.69 10.24 -6.52
N PHE A 46 -2.66 9.40 -6.50
CA PHE A 46 -2.47 8.34 -7.48
C PHE A 46 -1.94 7.07 -6.81
N PRO A 47 -2.81 6.13 -6.40
CA PRO A 47 -2.39 4.84 -5.88
C PRO A 47 -2.16 3.86 -7.03
N ALA A 48 -1.04 3.15 -6.97
CA ALA A 48 -0.68 2.15 -7.97
C ALA A 48 0.25 1.08 -7.40
N VAL A 49 0.46 0.02 -8.18
CA VAL A 49 1.50 -0.97 -7.93
C VAL A 49 2.81 -0.57 -8.62
N ASN A 50 3.95 -1.09 -8.15
CA ASN A 50 5.26 -0.80 -8.71
C ASN A 50 5.32 -0.90 -10.25
N THR A 51 4.74 -1.96 -10.80
CA THR A 51 4.76 -2.20 -12.26
C THR A 51 4.02 -1.12 -13.04
N LEU A 52 2.92 -0.57 -12.50
CA LEU A 52 2.19 0.51 -13.16
C LEU A 52 2.96 1.84 -13.08
N PHE A 53 3.54 2.19 -11.94
CA PHE A 53 4.42 3.36 -11.82
C PHE A 53 5.55 3.30 -12.84
N ASN A 54 6.25 2.16 -12.90
CA ASN A 54 7.37 1.98 -13.83
C ASN A 54 6.92 2.07 -15.29
N ALA A 55 5.80 1.43 -15.64
CA ALA A 55 5.29 1.44 -17.01
C ALA A 55 4.86 2.84 -17.46
N LEU A 56 4.15 3.59 -16.62
CA LEU A 56 3.76 4.97 -16.91
C LEU A 56 4.99 5.88 -17.02
N ALA A 57 5.89 5.83 -16.04
CA ALA A 57 7.07 6.70 -16.03
C ALA A 57 7.98 6.51 -17.24
N ASN A 58 8.02 5.31 -17.84
CA ASN A 58 8.80 5.04 -19.05
C ASN A 58 8.00 5.22 -20.34
N HIS A 59 6.72 5.55 -20.28
CA HIS A 59 5.90 5.71 -21.48
C HIS A 59 6.25 7.00 -22.23
N PRO A 60 6.36 6.98 -23.59
CA PRO A 60 6.68 8.18 -24.39
C PRO A 60 5.67 9.31 -24.17
N ASP A 61 4.39 8.99 -23.96
CA ASP A 61 3.32 9.95 -23.75
C ASP A 61 3.19 10.42 -22.29
N PHE A 62 4.08 10.03 -21.40
CA PHE A 62 4.05 10.45 -19.99
C PHE A 62 3.94 11.97 -19.81
N GLY A 63 4.64 12.71 -20.68
CA GLY A 63 4.65 14.19 -20.68
C GLY A 63 3.34 14.86 -21.07
N LEU A 64 2.33 14.11 -21.54
CA LEU A 64 1.00 14.67 -21.82
C LEU A 64 0.23 15.01 -20.54
N VAL A 65 0.58 14.39 -19.42
CA VAL A 65 -0.11 14.55 -18.14
C VAL A 65 0.51 15.66 -17.31
N ASP A 66 -0.31 16.53 -16.77
CA ASP A 66 0.12 17.55 -15.82
C ASP A 66 0.15 16.98 -14.39
N TRP A 67 1.32 16.56 -13.96
CA TRP A 67 1.57 15.98 -12.64
C TRP A 67 1.71 17.02 -11.50
N ARG A 68 1.71 18.32 -11.79
CA ARG A 68 1.99 19.39 -10.80
C ARG A 68 0.99 19.45 -9.64
N ASN A 69 -0.20 18.90 -9.82
CA ASN A 69 -1.22 18.84 -8.77
C ASN A 69 -1.15 17.53 -7.94
N LEU A 70 -0.29 16.59 -8.31
CA LEU A 70 -0.14 15.33 -7.59
C LEU A 70 0.55 15.58 -6.24
N LEU A 71 -0.16 15.28 -5.15
CA LEU A 71 0.30 15.49 -3.79
C LEU A 71 0.76 14.19 -3.14
N ILE A 72 0.10 13.08 -3.47
CA ILE A 72 0.36 11.79 -2.86
C ILE A 72 0.32 10.70 -3.94
N SER A 73 1.41 9.96 -4.06
CA SER A 73 1.45 8.68 -4.77
C SER A 73 1.56 7.55 -3.74
N VAL A 74 0.67 6.57 -3.79
CA VAL A 74 0.66 5.45 -2.84
C VAL A 74 1.05 4.16 -3.56
N GLY A 75 2.15 3.58 -3.14
CA GLY A 75 2.60 2.26 -3.58
C GLY A 75 2.11 1.16 -2.64
N GLY A 76 1.43 0.15 -3.17
CA GLY A 76 0.94 -0.96 -2.36
C GLY A 76 0.71 -2.23 -3.17
N GLY A 77 0.43 -3.34 -2.50
CA GLY A 77 0.20 -4.65 -3.11
C GLY A 77 1.46 -5.39 -3.56
N MET A 78 2.60 -4.72 -3.60
CA MET A 78 3.95 -5.27 -3.78
C MET A 78 4.99 -4.19 -3.43
N ALA A 79 6.20 -4.61 -3.12
CA ALA A 79 7.31 -3.69 -2.84
C ALA A 79 7.58 -2.76 -4.02
N VAL A 80 7.78 -1.48 -3.75
CA VAL A 80 8.22 -0.49 -4.73
C VAL A 80 9.73 -0.59 -4.88
N GLN A 81 10.22 -0.68 -6.11
CA GLN A 81 11.64 -0.73 -6.37
C GLN A 81 12.25 0.68 -6.33
N GLN A 82 13.44 0.80 -5.76
CA GLN A 82 14.16 2.08 -5.66
C GLN A 82 14.29 2.81 -7.00
N ALA A 83 14.60 2.07 -8.07
CA ALA A 83 14.71 2.65 -9.40
C ALA A 83 13.39 3.26 -9.89
N THR A 84 12.26 2.59 -9.61
CA THR A 84 10.92 3.09 -9.94
C THR A 84 10.58 4.33 -9.11
N ALA A 85 10.83 4.29 -7.80
CA ALA A 85 10.56 5.42 -6.90
C ALA A 85 11.37 6.66 -7.31
N LYS A 86 12.66 6.48 -7.61
CA LYS A 86 13.54 7.55 -8.09
C LYS A 86 13.03 8.15 -9.40
N LEU A 87 12.75 7.32 -10.40
CA LEU A 87 12.26 7.77 -11.70
C LEU A 87 10.93 8.52 -11.58
N TRP A 88 10.01 8.00 -10.76
CA TRP A 88 8.71 8.63 -10.53
C TRP A 88 8.87 10.00 -9.88
N LEU A 89 9.69 10.11 -8.82
CA LEU A 89 9.97 11.38 -8.15
C LEU A 89 10.61 12.40 -9.11
N GLU A 90 11.62 11.98 -9.90
CA GLU A 90 12.27 12.85 -10.87
C GLU A 90 11.28 13.44 -11.90
N LYS A 91 10.30 12.63 -12.32
CA LYS A 91 9.35 13.04 -13.39
C LYS A 91 8.15 13.80 -12.87
N THR A 92 7.69 13.52 -11.65
CA THR A 92 6.44 14.09 -11.11
C THR A 92 6.67 15.13 -10.00
N GLY A 93 7.83 15.10 -9.36
CA GLY A 93 8.08 15.88 -8.14
C GLY A 93 7.41 15.29 -6.88
N CYS A 94 6.70 14.16 -6.99
CA CYS A 94 5.98 13.52 -5.90
C CYS A 94 6.56 12.13 -5.62
N GLY A 95 7.01 11.88 -4.39
CA GLY A 95 7.51 10.58 -3.96
C GLY A 95 6.41 9.53 -3.89
N ILE A 96 6.79 8.25 -3.96
CA ILE A 96 5.88 7.15 -3.73
C ILE A 96 5.92 6.78 -2.24
N CYS A 97 4.82 7.01 -1.54
CA CYS A 97 4.62 6.55 -0.17
C CYS A 97 4.27 5.06 -0.19
N GLU A 98 5.12 4.23 0.37
CA GLU A 98 4.88 2.79 0.45
C GLU A 98 3.97 2.45 1.63
N GLY A 99 2.99 1.59 1.40
CA GLY A 99 2.13 1.02 2.44
C GLY A 99 2.08 -0.49 2.34
N TYR A 100 1.93 -1.14 3.48
CA TYR A 100 1.79 -2.58 3.62
C TYR A 100 0.44 -2.94 4.21
N GLY A 101 -0.09 -4.06 3.75
CA GLY A 101 -1.32 -4.64 4.28
C GLY A 101 -1.88 -5.73 3.39
N LEU A 102 -2.94 -6.36 3.87
CA LEU A 102 -3.61 -7.53 3.29
C LEU A 102 -5.12 -7.29 3.22
N SER A 103 -5.84 -8.16 2.52
CA SER A 103 -7.31 -8.14 2.55
C SER A 103 -7.85 -8.32 3.96
N GLU A 104 -7.19 -9.14 4.74
CA GLU A 104 -7.47 -9.45 6.14
C GLU A 104 -7.26 -8.27 7.09
N THR A 105 -6.61 -7.20 6.64
CA THR A 105 -6.31 -5.99 7.43
C THR A 105 -6.93 -4.71 6.86
N SER A 106 -7.86 -4.77 5.93
CA SER A 106 -8.79 -3.74 5.41
C SER A 106 -8.21 -2.42 4.85
N PRO A 107 -7.21 -2.31 4.03
CA PRO A 107 -6.06 -3.19 3.82
C PRO A 107 -4.86 -2.84 4.68
N THR A 108 -4.70 -1.57 5.13
CA THR A 108 -3.41 -1.00 5.53
C THR A 108 -3.07 -1.28 6.98
N VAL A 109 -1.89 -1.78 7.20
CA VAL A 109 -1.29 -2.04 8.51
C VAL A 109 -0.26 -0.97 8.86
N SER A 110 0.63 -0.68 7.90
CA SER A 110 1.69 0.31 8.05
C SER A 110 1.85 1.15 6.80
N CYS A 111 2.44 2.32 6.96
CA CYS A 111 2.68 3.25 5.86
C CYS A 111 3.90 4.13 6.18
N ASN A 112 4.68 4.46 5.16
CA ASN A 112 5.69 5.50 5.29
C ASN A 112 5.03 6.88 5.47
N PRO A 113 5.71 7.86 6.09
CA PRO A 113 5.19 9.23 6.20
C PRO A 113 4.86 9.82 4.83
N THR A 114 3.68 10.44 4.72
CA THR A 114 3.18 11.02 3.45
C THR A 114 3.74 12.41 3.15
N ASP A 115 4.42 13.02 4.09
CA ASP A 115 5.09 14.33 3.99
C ASP A 115 6.56 14.23 3.59
N SER A 116 7.04 13.02 3.30
CA SER A 116 8.41 12.75 2.85
C SER A 116 8.42 12.21 1.42
N ASN A 117 9.34 12.71 0.60
CA ASN A 117 9.64 12.16 -0.73
C ASN A 117 10.77 11.11 -0.71
N ALA A 118 11.31 10.80 0.47
CA ALA A 118 12.42 9.86 0.59
C ALA A 118 11.94 8.43 0.37
N TYR A 119 12.64 7.70 -0.49
CA TYR A 119 12.48 6.26 -0.58
C TYR A 119 13.21 5.59 0.59
N THR A 120 12.48 4.83 1.39
CA THR A 120 13.02 4.14 2.57
C THR A 120 13.31 2.66 2.31
N GLY A 121 12.61 2.05 1.36
CA GLY A 121 12.66 0.60 1.12
C GLY A 121 12.04 -0.22 2.26
N THR A 122 11.22 0.43 3.10
CA THR A 122 10.52 -0.19 4.22
C THR A 122 9.00 -0.10 4.05
N ILE A 123 8.27 -0.91 4.79
CA ILE A 123 6.80 -0.86 4.84
C ILE A 123 6.27 0.26 5.74
N GLY A 124 7.16 1.05 6.37
CA GLY A 124 6.82 2.18 7.20
C GLY A 124 6.43 1.84 8.64
N LEU A 125 5.75 2.77 9.27
CA LEU A 125 5.33 2.67 10.67
C LEU A 125 3.90 2.14 10.78
N PRO A 126 3.56 1.43 11.88
CA PRO A 126 2.20 1.01 12.13
C PRO A 126 1.22 2.19 12.10
N LEU A 127 0.02 1.98 11.56
CA LEU A 127 -1.04 2.97 11.62
C LEU A 127 -1.52 3.20 13.07
N PRO A 128 -2.17 4.34 13.36
CA PRO A 128 -2.74 4.59 14.68
C PRO A 128 -3.62 3.43 15.16
N ASN A 129 -3.48 3.04 16.44
CA ASN A 129 -4.17 1.93 17.08
C ASN A 129 -3.85 0.54 16.46
N THR A 130 -2.75 0.43 15.75
CA THR A 130 -2.27 -0.83 15.18
C THR A 130 -0.99 -1.24 15.90
N GLU A 131 -0.96 -2.48 16.37
CA GLU A 131 0.20 -3.10 16.97
C GLU A 131 0.79 -4.10 15.98
N MET A 132 2.10 -4.11 15.86
CA MET A 132 2.85 -5.06 15.03
C MET A 132 3.95 -5.68 15.87
N CYS A 133 4.14 -6.98 15.71
CA CYS A 133 5.32 -7.69 16.25
C CYS A 133 5.81 -8.70 15.22
N LEU A 134 6.99 -9.27 15.49
CA LEU A 134 7.55 -10.35 14.69
C LEU A 134 7.59 -11.61 15.52
N LEU A 135 7.07 -12.71 14.98
CA LEU A 135 6.98 -14.00 15.66
C LEU A 135 7.92 -15.03 15.03
N ASP A 136 8.50 -15.87 15.87
CA ASP A 136 9.19 -17.10 15.44
C ASP A 136 8.19 -18.23 15.10
N ASP A 137 8.72 -19.39 14.72
CA ASP A 137 7.91 -20.57 14.39
C ASP A 137 7.12 -21.11 15.62
N ASP A 138 7.59 -20.84 16.83
CA ASP A 138 6.91 -21.20 18.08
C ASP A 138 5.87 -20.16 18.52
N GLY A 139 5.73 -19.06 17.76
CA GLY A 139 4.80 -17.96 18.05
C GLY A 139 5.29 -17.02 19.16
N ARG A 140 6.60 -16.99 19.45
CA ARG A 140 7.21 -16.06 20.40
C ARG A 140 7.75 -14.85 19.68
N GLU A 141 7.61 -13.68 20.30
CA GLU A 141 8.16 -12.44 19.75
C GLU A 141 9.69 -12.50 19.65
N VAL A 142 10.24 -12.12 18.49
CA VAL A 142 11.67 -12.02 18.26
C VAL A 142 12.18 -10.60 18.49
N PRO A 143 13.44 -10.42 18.93
CA PRO A 143 14.01 -9.10 19.12
C PRO A 143 14.21 -8.36 17.78
N ALA A 144 14.22 -7.01 17.85
CA ALA A 144 14.52 -6.15 16.71
C ALA A 144 15.81 -6.55 16.00
N GLY A 145 15.82 -6.47 14.68
CA GLY A 145 16.91 -6.92 13.81
C GLY A 145 16.89 -8.42 13.48
N THR A 146 16.03 -9.22 14.14
CA THR A 146 15.86 -10.65 13.83
C THR A 146 14.65 -10.81 12.88
N PRO A 147 14.77 -11.59 11.79
CA PRO A 147 13.64 -11.91 10.95
C PRO A 147 12.57 -12.72 11.70
N GLY A 148 11.30 -12.40 11.47
CA GLY A 148 10.17 -13.13 11.99
C GLY A 148 8.92 -12.91 11.15
N GLU A 149 7.88 -13.71 11.40
CA GLU A 149 6.59 -13.53 10.75
C GLU A 149 5.90 -12.28 11.30
N ILE A 150 5.49 -11.39 10.41
CA ILE A 150 4.73 -10.19 10.80
C ILE A 150 3.39 -10.62 11.39
N ALA A 151 3.12 -10.18 12.60
CA ALA A 151 1.83 -10.37 13.27
C ALA A 151 1.22 -9.00 13.62
N VAL A 152 -0.09 -8.87 13.45
CA VAL A 152 -0.81 -7.59 13.50
C VAL A 152 -2.02 -7.69 14.40
N ARG A 153 -2.20 -6.69 15.25
CA ARG A 153 -3.44 -6.47 16.03
C ARG A 153 -3.92 -5.05 15.86
N GLY A 154 -5.19 -4.87 15.56
CA GLY A 154 -5.76 -3.55 15.35
C GLY A 154 -7.22 -3.59 14.92
N PRO A 155 -7.91 -2.44 14.91
CA PRO A 155 -9.34 -2.37 14.62
C PRO A 155 -9.71 -2.74 13.18
N GLN A 156 -8.72 -2.70 12.26
CA GLN A 156 -8.89 -3.05 10.85
C GLN A 156 -8.67 -4.53 10.55
N VAL A 157 -8.20 -5.32 11.52
CA VAL A 157 -7.99 -6.76 11.34
C VAL A 157 -9.34 -7.46 11.28
N MET A 158 -9.50 -8.39 10.35
CA MET A 158 -10.72 -9.18 10.19
C MET A 158 -11.12 -9.95 11.46
N ALA A 159 -12.41 -10.17 11.64
CA ALA A 159 -12.91 -11.05 12.70
C ALA A 159 -12.63 -12.54 12.44
N GLY A 160 -12.35 -12.90 11.19
CA GLY A 160 -12.05 -14.25 10.75
C GLY A 160 -12.53 -14.52 9.33
N TYR A 161 -12.17 -15.67 8.80
CA TYR A 161 -12.63 -16.14 7.49
C TYR A 161 -14.09 -16.62 7.57
N TRP A 162 -14.91 -16.17 6.63
CA TRP A 162 -16.34 -16.50 6.58
C TRP A 162 -16.56 -18.01 6.53
N GLN A 163 -17.33 -18.55 7.50
CA GLN A 163 -17.63 -19.97 7.65
C GLN A 163 -16.39 -20.90 7.70
N ARG A 164 -15.24 -20.37 8.05
CA ARG A 164 -13.98 -21.12 8.16
C ARG A 164 -13.28 -20.87 9.50
N PRO A 165 -13.91 -21.31 10.63
CA PRO A 165 -13.30 -21.16 11.93
C PRO A 165 -11.99 -21.95 12.09
N ASP A 166 -11.86 -23.07 11.37
CA ASP A 166 -10.66 -23.89 11.30
C ASP A 166 -9.46 -23.13 10.69
N GLU A 167 -9.69 -22.38 9.61
CA GLU A 167 -8.63 -21.56 9.00
C GLU A 167 -8.36 -20.30 9.83
N THR A 168 -9.38 -19.71 10.43
CA THR A 168 -9.22 -18.56 11.31
C THR A 168 -8.32 -18.91 12.50
N ALA A 169 -8.54 -20.08 13.11
CA ALA A 169 -7.75 -20.53 14.26
C ALA A 169 -6.25 -20.77 13.93
N LYS A 170 -5.90 -21.00 12.65
CA LYS A 170 -4.51 -21.17 12.23
C LYS A 170 -3.73 -19.87 12.15
N VAL A 171 -4.43 -18.76 11.93
CA VAL A 171 -3.81 -17.45 11.68
C VAL A 171 -4.01 -16.46 12.82
N MET A 172 -4.86 -16.77 13.80
CA MET A 172 -5.08 -15.91 14.97
C MET A 172 -4.36 -16.49 16.20
N THR A 173 -3.53 -15.67 16.84
CA THR A 173 -2.91 -16.04 18.11
C THR A 173 -3.90 -15.92 19.27
N ALA A 174 -3.59 -16.56 20.42
CA ALA A 174 -4.46 -16.52 21.59
C ALA A 174 -4.65 -15.12 22.19
N ASP A 175 -3.67 -14.23 21.99
CA ASP A 175 -3.67 -12.82 22.42
C ASP A 175 -4.17 -11.85 21.35
N GLY A 176 -4.72 -12.39 20.25
CA GLY A 176 -5.46 -11.63 19.24
C GLY A 176 -4.64 -11.02 18.12
N PHE A 177 -3.39 -11.45 17.90
CA PHE A 177 -2.65 -11.09 16.71
C PHE A 177 -3.04 -11.97 15.52
N PHE A 178 -3.15 -11.34 14.36
CA PHE A 178 -3.26 -12.01 13.07
C PHE A 178 -1.88 -12.26 12.49
N ARG A 179 -1.55 -13.49 12.18
CA ARG A 179 -0.32 -13.92 11.52
C ARG A 179 -0.47 -13.75 10.02
N THR A 180 0.38 -12.91 9.42
CA THR A 180 0.22 -12.51 8.02
C THR A 180 0.76 -13.51 7.00
N GLY A 181 1.67 -14.39 7.40
CA GLY A 181 2.43 -15.25 6.52
C GLY A 181 3.63 -14.55 5.85
N ASP A 182 3.80 -13.24 6.05
CA ASP A 182 4.91 -12.46 5.51
C ASP A 182 6.04 -12.36 6.53
N ILE A 183 7.29 -12.48 6.06
CA ILE A 183 8.48 -12.34 6.90
C ILE A 183 9.03 -10.93 6.80
N GLY A 184 9.36 -10.35 7.94
CA GLY A 184 9.94 -9.00 8.03
C GLY A 184 11.05 -8.90 9.08
N THR A 185 11.64 -7.72 9.14
CA THR A 185 12.56 -7.29 10.19
C THR A 185 12.16 -5.91 10.68
N VAL A 186 12.44 -5.60 11.94
CA VAL A 186 12.31 -4.26 12.51
C VAL A 186 13.69 -3.63 12.57
N ASP A 187 13.81 -2.43 11.99
CA ASP A 187 15.05 -1.65 12.08
C ASP A 187 15.31 -1.22 13.53
N THR A 188 16.58 -1.09 13.87
CA THR A 188 17.03 -0.67 15.22
C THR A 188 17.36 0.82 15.28
N CYS A 189 16.86 1.63 14.35
CA CYS A 189 17.15 3.07 14.27
C CYS A 189 16.36 3.87 15.28
#